data_1495899e62eef420e9d4518a5d767217
#
_entry.id   1495899e62eef420e9d4518a5d767217
#
_cell.length_a   1.000
_cell.length_b   1.000
_cell.length_c   1.000
_cell.angle_alpha   90.00
_cell.angle_beta   90.00
_cell.angle_gamma   90.00
#
_symmetry.space_group_name_H-M   'P 1'
#
loop_
_entity.id
_entity.type
_entity.pdbx_description
1 polymer ?
#
loop_
_entity_poly.entity_id
_entity_poly.type
_entity_poly.pdbx_seq_one_letter_code
_entity_poly.pdbx_strand_id
1 'polypeptide(L)'
;MYSELPLTARLLKMIELIPSCRFLCDVGTDHAYLPIAALKSGAVQYAYATDINEGPLERATMNGRLYGVADRMETRLGDGLNPVKDVPVDVITIAGMGGRLIVEILQQADEIVRGCTRLIL
;
A
#
# COMPACT_ATOMS: atom_id res chain seq x y z
N MET A 1 -5.55 18.38 -1.69
CA MET A 1 -6.19 17.07 -1.76
C MET A 1 -5.74 16.16 -0.63
N TYR A 2 -4.45 16.05 -0.38
CA TYR A 2 -3.90 15.32 0.77
C TYR A 2 -2.84 16.15 1.51
N SER A 3 -3.02 17.45 1.53
CA SER A 3 -2.05 18.37 2.13
C SER A 3 -1.96 18.25 3.65
N GLU A 4 -2.99 17.71 4.31
CA GLU A 4 -2.98 17.48 5.75
C GLU A 4 -2.24 16.21 6.15
N LEU A 5 -1.85 15.35 5.20
CA LEU A 5 -1.10 14.12 5.49
C LEU A 5 0.37 14.43 5.72
N PRO A 6 1.02 13.81 6.73
CA PRO A 6 2.44 14.04 6.99
C PRO A 6 3.30 13.23 6.02
N LEU A 7 3.38 13.68 4.77
CA LEU A 7 4.09 12.98 3.70
C LEU A 7 5.52 13.46 3.58
N THR A 8 6.46 12.51 3.50
CA THR A 8 7.86 12.79 3.17
C THR A 8 7.99 13.03 1.66
N ALA A 9 9.11 13.63 1.25
CA ALA A 9 9.41 13.82 -0.18
C ALA A 9 9.41 12.47 -0.92
N ARG A 10 9.92 11.43 -0.30
CA ARG A 10 9.94 10.08 -0.86
C ARG A 10 8.52 9.56 -1.11
N LEU A 11 7.64 9.67 -0.12
CA LEU A 11 6.26 9.22 -0.27
C LEU A 11 5.52 10.01 -1.33
N LEU A 12 5.72 11.32 -1.39
CA LEU A 12 5.14 12.17 -2.44
C LEU A 12 5.55 11.68 -3.82
N LYS A 13 6.84 11.36 -3.99
CA LYS A 13 7.34 10.88 -5.28
C LYS A 13 6.73 9.53 -5.64
N MET A 14 6.61 8.63 -4.68
CA MET A 14 6.00 7.33 -4.90
C MET A 14 4.53 7.47 -5.32
N ILE A 15 3.80 8.36 -4.66
CA ILE A 15 2.39 8.62 -5.00
C ILE A 15 2.26 9.12 -6.43
N GLU A 16 3.15 10.01 -6.87
CA GLU A 16 3.16 10.52 -8.25
C GLU A 16 3.35 9.40 -9.28
N LEU A 17 4.06 8.33 -8.92
CA LEU A 17 4.34 7.21 -9.81
C LEU A 17 3.21 6.19 -9.88
N ILE A 18 2.20 6.30 -9.01
CA ILE A 18 1.06 5.38 -9.03
C ILE A 18 0.14 5.73 -10.19
N PRO A 19 -0.04 4.81 -11.16
CA PRO A 19 -0.99 5.06 -12.26
C PRO A 19 -2.42 4.92 -11.77
N SER A 20 -3.38 5.43 -12.53
CA SER A 20 -4.78 5.16 -12.27
C SER A 20 -5.00 3.65 -12.28
N CYS A 21 -5.54 3.11 -11.20
CA CYS A 21 -5.74 1.67 -11.07
C CYS A 21 -6.90 1.38 -10.12
N ARG A 22 -7.36 0.12 -10.15
CA ARG A 22 -8.45 -0.31 -9.28
C ARG A 22 -7.92 -0.71 -7.91
N PHE A 23 -6.88 -1.52 -7.84
CA PHE A 23 -6.40 -2.13 -6.60
C PHE A 23 -4.92 -1.88 -6.37
N LEU A 24 -4.61 -1.21 -5.27
CA LEU A 24 -3.26 -0.99 -4.78
C LEU A 24 -3.01 -1.87 -3.56
N CYS A 25 -1.82 -2.45 -3.48
CA CYS A 25 -1.35 -3.07 -2.24
C CYS A 25 -0.09 -2.34 -1.76
N ASP A 26 -0.14 -1.79 -0.56
CA ASP A 26 1.00 -1.15 0.09
C ASP A 26 1.55 -2.09 1.16
N VAL A 27 2.74 -2.65 0.92
CA VAL A 27 3.38 -3.62 1.80
C VAL A 27 4.23 -2.91 2.84
N GLY A 28 4.04 -3.25 4.12
CA GLY A 28 4.70 -2.56 5.20
C GLY A 28 4.16 -1.15 5.34
N THR A 29 2.85 -1.04 5.39
CA THR A 29 2.13 0.23 5.25
C THR A 29 2.36 1.22 6.38
N ASP A 30 2.70 0.72 7.57
CA ASP A 30 2.91 1.50 8.78
C ASP A 30 1.69 2.37 9.10
N HIS A 31 1.74 3.67 8.88
CA HIS A 31 0.63 4.60 9.14
C HIS A 31 -0.41 4.66 8.01
N ALA A 32 -0.18 3.98 6.91
CA ALA A 32 -1.02 3.99 5.71
C ALA A 32 -1.11 5.35 5.01
N TYR A 33 -0.18 6.25 5.23
CA TYR A 33 -0.23 7.58 4.58
C TYR A 33 -0.17 7.50 3.06
N LEU A 34 0.63 6.57 2.51
CA LEU A 34 0.75 6.40 1.06
C LEU A 34 -0.57 5.93 0.43
N PRO A 35 -1.18 4.81 0.86
CA PRO A 35 -2.45 4.39 0.28
C PRO A 35 -3.57 5.39 0.51
N ILE A 36 -3.61 6.06 1.67
CA ILE A 36 -4.61 7.08 1.94
C ILE A 36 -4.49 8.22 0.92
N ALA A 37 -3.28 8.72 0.69
CA ALA A 37 -3.06 9.78 -0.29
C ALA A 37 -3.45 9.35 -1.70
N ALA A 38 -3.12 8.13 -2.08
CA ALA A 38 -3.47 7.58 -3.40
C ALA A 38 -4.98 7.49 -3.59
N LEU A 39 -5.71 7.09 -2.54
CA LEU A 39 -7.18 7.05 -2.56
C LEU A 39 -7.78 8.46 -2.66
N LYS A 40 -7.27 9.39 -1.87
CA LYS A 40 -7.77 10.78 -1.87
C LYS A 40 -7.47 11.49 -3.18
N SER A 41 -6.40 11.14 -3.86
CA SER A 41 -6.07 11.74 -5.17
C SER A 41 -6.97 11.25 -6.30
N GLY A 42 -7.69 10.15 -6.08
CA GLY A 42 -8.52 9.53 -7.11
C GLY A 42 -7.79 8.59 -8.04
N ALA A 43 -6.47 8.42 -7.89
CA ALA A 43 -5.71 7.49 -8.72
C ALA A 43 -6.08 6.03 -8.45
N VAL A 44 -6.38 5.71 -7.20
CA VAL A 44 -6.67 4.35 -6.75
C VAL A 44 -8.11 4.25 -6.27
N GLN A 45 -8.82 3.19 -6.66
CA GLN A 45 -10.20 2.97 -6.25
C GLN A 45 -10.29 2.23 -4.92
N TYR A 46 -9.41 1.27 -4.68
CA TYR A 46 -9.40 0.47 -3.46
C TYR A 46 -7.96 0.09 -3.09
N ALA A 47 -7.63 0.11 -1.81
CA ALA A 47 -6.29 -0.19 -1.35
C ALA A 47 -6.27 -1.25 -0.25
N TYR A 48 -5.31 -2.15 -0.36
CA TYR A 48 -4.95 -3.08 0.72
C TYR A 48 -3.70 -2.54 1.39
N ALA A 49 -3.80 -2.25 2.68
CA ALA A 49 -2.68 -1.79 3.50
C ALA A 49 -2.23 -2.96 4.37
N THR A 50 -1.06 -3.50 4.12
CA THR A 50 -0.58 -4.69 4.83
C THR A 50 0.60 -4.39 5.72
N ASP A 51 0.74 -5.16 6.79
CA ASP A 51 1.88 -5.09 7.68
C ASP A 51 2.03 -6.42 8.40
N ILE A 52 3.24 -6.74 8.82
CA ILE A 52 3.53 -7.95 9.59
C ILE A 52 3.22 -7.75 11.08
N ASN A 53 3.09 -6.51 11.53
CA ASN A 53 2.85 -6.16 12.92
C ASN A 53 1.47 -5.54 13.12
N GLU A 54 0.81 -5.91 14.24
CA GLU A 54 -0.54 -5.43 14.55
C GLU A 54 -0.59 -3.94 14.89
N GLY A 55 0.42 -3.43 15.60
CA GLY A 55 0.46 -2.02 16.00
C GLY A 55 0.35 -1.06 14.83
N PRO A 56 1.20 -1.19 13.81
CA PRO A 56 1.07 -0.40 12.59
C PRO A 56 -0.29 -0.51 11.91
N LEU A 57 -0.88 -1.71 11.87
CA LEU A 57 -2.19 -1.90 11.26
C LEU A 57 -3.31 -1.20 12.03
N GLU A 58 -3.23 -1.16 13.35
CA GLU A 58 -4.19 -0.41 14.15
C GLU A 58 -4.10 1.09 13.82
N ARG A 59 -2.89 1.62 13.71
CA ARG A 59 -2.67 3.01 13.31
C ARG A 59 -3.19 3.27 11.89
N ALA A 60 -2.93 2.35 10.97
CA ALA A 60 -3.41 2.44 9.60
C ALA A 60 -4.94 2.49 9.54
N THR A 61 -5.61 1.63 10.29
CA THR A 61 -7.07 1.59 10.37
C THR A 61 -7.61 2.90 10.92
N MET A 62 -7.03 3.42 12.00
CA MET A 62 -7.43 4.69 12.59
C MET A 62 -7.25 5.85 11.61
N ASN A 63 -6.13 5.87 10.90
CA ASN A 63 -5.87 6.90 9.90
C ASN A 63 -6.83 6.83 8.72
N GLY A 64 -7.20 5.63 8.29
CA GLY A 64 -8.21 5.45 7.24
C GLY A 64 -9.55 6.09 7.61
N ARG A 65 -9.95 5.97 8.87
CA ARG A 65 -11.16 6.62 9.38
C ARG A 65 -10.98 8.12 9.49
N LEU A 66 -9.85 8.57 10.04
CA LEU A 66 -9.56 9.99 10.21
C LEU A 66 -9.59 10.76 8.90
N TYR A 67 -9.03 10.18 7.85
CA TYR A 67 -8.96 10.83 6.54
C TYR A 67 -10.10 10.47 5.58
N GLY A 68 -11.10 9.73 6.07
CA GLY A 68 -12.34 9.51 5.33
C GLY A 68 -12.28 8.48 4.21
N VAL A 69 -11.35 7.52 4.26
CA VAL A 69 -11.21 6.49 3.22
C VAL A 69 -11.45 5.07 3.73
N ALA A 70 -12.04 4.93 4.93
CA ALA A 70 -12.23 3.62 5.55
C ALA A 70 -13.05 2.64 4.71
N ASP A 71 -13.96 3.14 3.88
CA ASP A 71 -14.78 2.33 3.00
C ASP A 71 -14.05 1.83 1.75
N ARG A 72 -12.86 2.35 1.48
CA ARG A 72 -12.05 2.01 0.30
C ARG A 72 -10.67 1.48 0.65
N MET A 73 -10.41 1.24 1.92
CA MET A 73 -9.12 0.72 2.37
C MET A 73 -9.34 -0.42 3.36
N GLU A 74 -8.64 -1.52 3.13
CA GLU A 74 -8.68 -2.69 3.99
C GLU A 74 -7.29 -2.96 4.54
N THR A 75 -7.17 -3.14 5.85
CA THR A 75 -5.90 -3.52 6.47
C THR A 75 -5.85 -5.04 6.60
N ARG A 76 -4.68 -5.62 6.31
CA ARG A 76 -4.47 -7.07 6.42
C ARG A 76 -3.14 -7.37 7.07
N LEU A 77 -3.17 -8.22 8.09
CA LEU A 77 -1.97 -8.66 8.81
C LEU A 77 -1.33 -9.84 8.08
N GLY A 78 -0.02 -9.80 7.89
CA GLY A 78 0.72 -10.91 7.36
C GLY A 78 2.06 -10.52 6.76
N ASP A 79 2.81 -11.54 6.36
CA ASP A 79 4.15 -11.40 5.82
C ASP A 79 4.11 -11.10 4.31
N GLY A 80 4.78 -10.02 3.91
CA GLY A 80 4.95 -9.67 2.51
C GLY A 80 3.62 -9.50 1.77
N LEU A 81 3.44 -10.25 0.69
CA LEU A 81 2.25 -10.24 -0.13
C LEU A 81 1.26 -11.37 0.18
N ASN A 82 1.58 -12.22 1.17
CA ASN A 82 0.69 -13.29 1.58
C ASN A 82 -0.74 -12.84 1.91
N PRO A 83 -0.93 -11.70 2.60
CA PRO A 83 -2.29 -11.24 2.91
C PRO A 83 -3.17 -10.97 1.70
N VAL A 84 -2.60 -10.74 0.53
CA VAL A 84 -3.35 -10.37 -0.69
C VAL A 84 -3.29 -11.44 -1.78
N LYS A 85 -2.88 -12.64 -1.45
CA LYS A 85 -2.76 -13.73 -2.43
C LYS A 85 -4.10 -14.17 -3.04
N ASP A 86 -5.20 -13.85 -2.39
CA ASP A 86 -6.55 -14.26 -2.78
C ASP A 86 -7.39 -13.13 -3.38
N VAL A 87 -6.79 -11.97 -3.62
CA VAL A 87 -7.49 -10.80 -4.14
C VAL A 87 -6.73 -10.19 -5.33
N PRO A 88 -7.42 -9.44 -6.19
CA PRO A 88 -6.75 -8.79 -7.32
C PRO A 88 -5.88 -7.62 -6.84
N VAL A 89 -4.69 -7.49 -7.42
CA VAL A 89 -3.76 -6.39 -7.15
C VAL A 89 -3.19 -5.90 -8.47
N ASP A 90 -3.33 -4.61 -8.75
CA ASP A 90 -2.81 -4.00 -9.98
C ASP A 90 -1.45 -3.36 -9.78
N VAL A 91 -1.25 -2.71 -8.65
CA VAL A 91 -0.02 -1.98 -8.33
C VAL A 91 0.43 -2.34 -6.93
N ILE A 92 1.71 -2.56 -6.77
CA ILE A 92 2.34 -2.87 -5.48
C ILE A 92 3.31 -1.74 -5.14
N THR A 93 3.20 -1.20 -3.92
CA THR A 93 4.15 -0.25 -3.37
C THR A 93 4.83 -0.85 -2.15
N ILE A 94 6.14 -0.67 -2.04
CA ILE A 94 6.91 -1.09 -0.87
C ILE A 94 7.85 0.05 -0.53
N ALA A 95 7.57 0.75 0.56
CA ALA A 95 8.38 1.87 1.01
C ALA A 95 9.09 1.51 2.31
N GLY A 96 10.30 2.03 2.50
CA GLY A 96 11.01 1.92 3.76
C GLY A 96 11.59 0.56 4.11
N MET A 97 11.76 -0.32 3.13
CA MET A 97 12.42 -1.62 3.31
C MET A 97 13.73 -1.68 2.55
N GLY A 98 14.69 -2.46 3.06
CA GLY A 98 15.94 -2.72 2.36
C GLY A 98 15.73 -3.58 1.12
N GLY A 99 16.62 -3.42 0.13
CA GLY A 99 16.49 -4.13 -1.15
C GLY A 99 16.44 -5.64 -1.03
N ARG A 100 17.17 -6.21 -0.08
CA ARG A 100 17.19 -7.66 0.13
C ARG A 100 15.82 -8.18 0.56
N LEU A 101 15.17 -7.50 1.49
CA LEU A 101 13.84 -7.88 1.96
C LEU A 101 12.80 -7.71 0.85
N ILE A 102 12.91 -6.66 0.07
CA ILE A 102 12.03 -6.44 -1.09
C ILE A 102 12.13 -7.60 -2.07
N VAL A 103 13.35 -8.02 -2.41
CA VAL A 103 13.56 -9.15 -3.33
C VAL A 103 12.93 -10.43 -2.78
N GLU A 104 13.12 -10.72 -1.49
CA GLU A 104 12.52 -11.90 -0.86
C GLU A 104 11.00 -11.87 -0.94
N ILE A 105 10.39 -10.73 -0.66
CA ILE A 105 8.92 -10.57 -0.74
C ILE A 105 8.43 -10.84 -2.17
N LEU A 106 9.07 -10.26 -3.16
CA LEU A 106 8.66 -10.40 -4.56
C LEU A 106 8.84 -11.82 -5.07
N GLN A 107 9.92 -12.49 -4.67
CA GLN A 107 10.19 -13.87 -5.09
C GLN A 107 9.18 -14.86 -4.52
N GLN A 108 8.70 -14.63 -3.28
CA GLN A 108 7.72 -15.49 -2.63
C GLN A 108 6.32 -15.33 -3.20
N ALA A 109 6.06 -14.26 -3.93
CA ALA A 109 4.72 -13.93 -4.45
C ALA A 109 4.73 -13.74 -5.97
N ASP A 110 5.44 -14.60 -6.68
CA ASP A 110 5.68 -14.49 -8.11
C ASP A 110 4.38 -14.34 -8.93
N GLU A 111 3.33 -15.09 -8.61
CA GLU A 111 2.05 -15.00 -9.32
C GLU A 111 1.41 -13.62 -9.18
N ILE A 112 1.44 -13.04 -7.97
CA ILE A 112 0.89 -11.71 -7.72
C ILE A 112 1.69 -10.67 -8.49
N VAL A 113 3.01 -10.77 -8.42
CA VAL A 113 3.92 -9.83 -9.10
C VAL A 113 3.71 -9.85 -10.60
N ARG A 114 3.59 -11.04 -11.19
CA ARG A 114 3.36 -11.18 -12.64
C ARG A 114 2.03 -10.61 -13.08
N GLY A 115 1.03 -10.65 -12.21
CA GLY A 115 -0.30 -10.12 -12.50
C GLY A 115 -0.43 -8.63 -12.34
N CYS A 116 0.53 -7.94 -11.72
CA CYS A 116 0.42 -6.51 -11.52
C CYS A 116 1.03 -5.71 -12.68
N THR A 117 0.55 -4.48 -12.85
CA THR A 117 0.99 -3.61 -13.95
C THR A 117 2.19 -2.76 -13.57
N ARG A 118 2.46 -2.55 -12.28
CA ARG A 118 3.57 -1.73 -11.82
C ARG A 118 3.99 -2.08 -10.40
N LEU A 119 5.30 -2.05 -10.19
CA LEU A 119 5.93 -2.11 -8.88
C LEU A 119 6.59 -0.76 -8.60
N ILE A 120 6.37 -0.22 -7.42
CA ILE A 120 6.98 1.04 -6.98
C ILE A 120 7.69 0.77 -5.67
N LEU A 121 9.01 0.82 -5.72
CA LEU A 121 9.86 0.39 -4.61
C LEU A 121 10.72 1.51 -4.06
#